data_c24fb1a8342d13bb9206077b78220bb5
#
_entry.id   c24fb1a8342d13bb9206077b78220bb5
#
_cell.length_a   1.000
_cell.length_b   1.000
_cell.length_c   1.000
_cell.angle_alpha   90.00
_cell.angle_beta   90.00
_cell.angle_gamma   90.00
#
_symmetry.space_group_name_H-M   'P 1'
#
loop_
_entity.id
_entity.type
_entity.pdbx_description
1 polymer ?
#
loop_
_entity_poly.entity_id
_entity_poly.type
_entity_poly.pdbx_seq_one_letter_code
_entity_poly.pdbx_strand_id
1 'polypeptide(L)'
;WAEQFWGNGFSKEDYDKVRAAIKDPDNRWIKFINRVLDETNPHVAKMAALNLGFEAFFRGTKMIRKNREIYHCNIPWLILFDPTSACNMHCQGCWSGTYGHKANLSFDDMDKIITEGKELGVYLYMMTGGEPLVRKADILRLAEKHNDVELSIYTNSTLIDEDFCKEVVRLGNITFQLSIEGTPETNDARRGDGHYAAVMKAMDLLKKYGIIFGTSICY
;
A
#
# COMPACT_ATOMS: atom_id res chain seq x y z
N TRP A 1 20.19 18.03 10.86
CA TRP A 1 19.86 17.81 9.44
C TRP A 1 18.35 17.65 9.25
N ALA A 2 17.71 16.76 9.95
CA ALA A 2 16.25 16.60 9.90
C ALA A 2 15.49 17.89 10.30
N GLU A 3 15.94 18.59 11.33
CA GLU A 3 15.38 19.89 11.76
C GLU A 3 15.44 20.96 10.66
N GLN A 4 16.50 20.98 9.85
CA GLN A 4 16.63 21.91 8.72
C GLN A 4 15.69 21.58 7.56
N PHE A 5 15.37 20.28 7.37
CA PHE A 5 14.53 19.82 6.26
C PHE A 5 13.02 19.90 6.59
N TRP A 6 12.62 19.58 7.82
CA TRP A 6 11.20 19.41 8.19
C TRP A 6 10.59 20.70 8.75
N GLY A 7 11.42 21.73 9.00
CA GLY A 7 10.94 23.02 9.48
C GLY A 7 10.18 22.90 10.81
N ASN A 8 9.23 23.80 11.04
CA ASN A 8 8.45 23.86 12.29
C ASN A 8 7.37 22.79 12.45
N GLY A 9 7.47 21.65 11.73
CA GLY A 9 6.47 20.57 11.75
C GLY A 9 6.48 19.73 13.03
N PHE A 10 7.63 19.66 13.72
CA PHE A 10 7.82 18.89 14.96
C PHE A 10 8.53 19.74 16.00
N SER A 11 8.25 19.49 17.27
CA SER A 11 8.94 20.16 18.37
C SER A 11 10.37 19.62 18.53
N LYS A 12 11.25 20.40 19.17
CA LYS A 12 12.60 19.94 19.52
C LYS A 12 12.56 18.67 20.38
N GLU A 13 11.57 18.59 21.25
CA GLU A 13 11.35 17.42 22.12
C GLU A 13 11.03 16.15 21.30
N ASP A 14 10.25 16.27 20.21
CA ASP A 14 9.93 15.14 19.32
C ASP A 14 11.19 14.64 18.60
N TYR A 15 12.05 15.56 18.13
CA TYR A 15 13.34 15.19 17.54
C TYR A 15 14.27 14.50 18.53
N ASP A 16 14.31 14.96 19.78
CA ASP A 16 15.15 14.36 20.81
C ASP A 16 14.63 12.96 21.20
N LYS A 17 13.29 12.74 21.26
CA LYS A 17 12.67 11.42 21.47
C LYS A 17 13.02 10.45 20.33
N VAL A 18 12.89 10.89 19.08
CA VAL A 18 13.25 10.07 17.91
C VAL A 18 14.74 9.73 17.92
N ARG A 19 15.60 10.71 18.22
CA ARG A 19 17.06 10.50 18.31
C ARG A 19 17.43 9.53 19.42
N ALA A 20 16.77 9.62 20.57
CA ALA A 20 16.96 8.68 21.69
C ALA A 20 16.51 7.26 21.29
N ALA A 21 15.34 7.12 20.66
CA ALA A 21 14.83 5.84 20.19
C ALA A 21 15.77 5.17 19.17
N ILE A 22 16.33 5.93 18.21
CA ILE A 22 17.27 5.41 17.20
C ILE A 22 18.57 4.92 17.86
N LYS A 23 19.01 5.56 18.95
CA LYS A 23 20.24 5.19 19.66
C LYS A 23 20.06 4.03 20.64
N ASP A 24 18.84 3.67 20.96
CA ASP A 24 18.52 2.57 21.86
C ASP A 24 18.46 1.24 21.07
N PRO A 25 19.45 0.34 21.23
CA PRO A 25 19.49 -0.93 20.51
C PRO A 25 18.37 -1.89 20.94
N ASP A 26 17.75 -1.65 22.10
CA ASP A 26 16.66 -2.47 22.64
C ASP A 26 15.29 -1.95 22.29
N ASN A 27 15.20 -0.80 21.63
CA ASN A 27 13.94 -0.24 21.19
C ASN A 27 13.23 -1.18 20.19
N ARG A 28 12.03 -1.64 20.55
CA ARG A 28 11.25 -2.61 19.75
C ARG A 28 10.93 -2.11 18.33
N TRP A 29 10.72 -0.80 18.15
CA TRP A 29 10.42 -0.22 16.84
C TRP A 29 11.66 -0.20 15.95
N ILE A 30 12.82 0.11 16.51
CA ILE A 30 14.09 0.07 15.78
C ILE A 30 14.44 -1.36 15.38
N LYS A 31 14.27 -2.34 16.30
CA LYS A 31 14.41 -3.77 15.97
C LYS A 31 13.46 -4.20 14.85
N PHE A 32 12.21 -3.75 14.90
CA PHE A 32 11.23 -4.03 13.86
C PHE A 32 11.65 -3.41 12.51
N ILE A 33 12.02 -2.13 12.48
CA ILE A 33 12.47 -1.44 11.27
C ILE A 33 13.70 -2.12 10.68
N ASN A 34 14.70 -2.45 11.49
CA ASN A 34 15.90 -3.14 11.02
C ASN A 34 15.54 -4.50 10.40
N ARG A 35 14.68 -5.28 11.06
CA ARG A 35 14.22 -6.55 10.51
C ARG A 35 13.49 -6.36 9.15
N VAL A 36 12.61 -5.37 9.05
CA VAL A 36 11.92 -5.08 7.78
C VAL A 36 12.94 -4.72 6.69
N LEU A 37 13.96 -3.93 7.01
CA LEU A 37 15.01 -3.58 6.06
C LEU A 37 15.87 -4.78 5.66
N ASP A 38 16.20 -5.67 6.61
CA ASP A 38 17.00 -6.87 6.36
C ASP A 38 16.23 -7.92 5.52
N GLU A 39 14.91 -8.05 5.72
CA GLU A 39 14.04 -9.01 5.03
C GLU A 39 13.50 -8.48 3.69
N THR A 40 13.58 -7.18 3.43
CA THR A 40 13.02 -6.55 2.23
C THR A 40 14.06 -6.49 1.11
N ASN A 41 13.61 -6.72 -0.13
CA ASN A 41 14.46 -6.52 -1.30
C ASN A 41 15.00 -5.07 -1.32
N PRO A 42 16.32 -4.85 -1.51
CA PRO A 42 16.91 -3.51 -1.43
C PRO A 42 16.30 -2.50 -2.40
N HIS A 43 15.86 -2.93 -3.58
CA HIS A 43 15.16 -2.03 -4.52
C HIS A 43 13.78 -1.65 -4.00
N VAL A 44 13.00 -2.60 -3.50
CA VAL A 44 11.68 -2.35 -2.89
C VAL A 44 11.81 -1.43 -1.68
N ALA A 45 12.75 -1.70 -0.78
CA ALA A 45 13.03 -0.84 0.38
C ALA A 45 13.39 0.59 -0.03
N LYS A 46 14.24 0.75 -1.06
CA LYS A 46 14.61 2.06 -1.60
C LYS A 46 13.38 2.80 -2.17
N MET A 47 12.56 2.12 -2.98
CA MET A 47 11.38 2.75 -3.59
C MET A 47 10.34 3.14 -2.52
N ALA A 48 10.09 2.28 -1.54
CA ALA A 48 9.20 2.61 -0.42
C ALA A 48 9.73 3.82 0.39
N ALA A 49 11.03 3.89 0.65
CA ALA A 49 11.63 5.05 1.34
C ALA A 49 11.49 6.35 0.52
N LEU A 50 11.65 6.28 -0.81
CA LEU A 50 11.47 7.44 -1.69
C LEU A 50 10.00 7.83 -1.80
N ASN A 51 9.12 6.89 -2.11
CA ASN A 51 7.71 7.20 -2.41
C ASN A 51 6.90 7.53 -1.15
N LEU A 52 7.01 6.73 -0.08
CA LEU A 52 6.35 7.04 1.19
C LEU A 52 7.10 8.11 1.98
N GLY A 53 8.40 7.95 2.15
CA GLY A 53 9.20 8.85 2.99
C GLY A 53 9.37 10.23 2.36
N PHE A 54 9.93 10.31 1.16
CA PHE A 54 10.22 11.59 0.54
C PHE A 54 9.00 12.17 -0.20
N GLU A 55 8.38 11.43 -1.11
CA GLU A 55 7.28 11.98 -1.92
C GLU A 55 6.01 12.20 -1.09
N ALA A 56 5.48 11.19 -0.40
CA ALA A 56 4.22 11.32 0.33
C ALA A 56 4.37 12.12 1.63
N PHE A 57 5.29 11.73 2.54
CA PHE A 57 5.40 12.39 3.85
C PHE A 57 6.06 13.76 3.80
N PHE A 58 7.09 13.95 3.00
CA PHE A 58 7.82 15.21 3.01
C PHE A 58 7.32 16.19 1.94
N ARG A 59 7.47 15.87 0.66
CA ARG A 59 7.11 16.77 -0.46
C ARG A 59 5.59 16.95 -0.56
N GLY A 60 4.84 15.84 -0.56
CA GLY A 60 3.39 15.84 -0.69
C GLY A 60 2.70 16.60 0.45
N THR A 61 3.12 16.38 1.70
CA THR A 61 2.55 17.10 2.84
C THR A 61 2.72 18.62 2.72
N LYS A 62 3.85 19.10 2.21
CA LYS A 62 4.04 20.54 1.94
C LYS A 62 3.10 21.05 0.84
N MET A 63 2.96 20.28 -0.24
CA MET A 63 2.03 20.62 -1.33
C MET A 63 0.58 20.62 -0.87
N ILE A 64 0.16 19.61 -0.10
CA ILE A 64 -1.18 19.53 0.48
C ILE A 64 -1.49 20.75 1.33
N ARG A 65 -0.59 21.17 2.22
CA ARG A 65 -0.77 22.37 3.06
C ARG A 65 -0.97 23.62 2.20
N LYS A 66 -0.13 23.83 1.20
CA LYS A 66 -0.23 24.96 0.27
C LYS A 66 -1.57 24.91 -0.52
N ASN A 67 -1.93 23.75 -1.04
CA ASN A 67 -3.14 23.59 -1.84
C ASN A 67 -4.41 23.75 -1.01
N ARG A 68 -4.42 23.38 0.29
CA ARG A 68 -5.52 23.68 1.22
C ARG A 68 -5.80 25.18 1.34
N GLU A 69 -4.74 25.99 1.39
CA GLU A 69 -4.88 27.46 1.42
C GLU A 69 -5.40 28.01 0.10
N ILE A 70 -4.93 27.50 -1.04
CA ILE A 70 -5.33 27.95 -2.38
C ILE A 70 -6.80 27.59 -2.68
N TYR A 71 -7.19 26.35 -2.40
CA TYR A 71 -8.51 25.81 -2.76
C TYR A 71 -9.56 25.96 -1.64
N HIS A 72 -9.17 26.46 -0.46
CA HIS A 72 -10.04 26.60 0.71
C HIS A 72 -10.79 25.32 1.09
N CYS A 73 -10.17 24.14 0.89
CA CYS A 73 -10.75 22.85 1.20
C CYS A 73 -9.71 21.87 1.76
N ASN A 74 -10.19 20.78 2.36
CA ASN A 74 -9.29 19.73 2.81
C ASN A 74 -8.79 18.91 1.63
N ILE A 75 -7.47 18.81 1.47
CA ILE A 75 -6.83 17.90 0.51
C ILE A 75 -6.45 16.62 1.26
N PRO A 76 -6.88 15.44 0.80
CA PRO A 76 -6.55 14.16 1.43
C PRO A 76 -5.05 13.86 1.31
N TRP A 77 -4.54 13.05 2.23
CA TRP A 77 -3.15 12.56 2.19
C TRP A 77 -3.01 11.28 1.35
N LEU A 78 -4.08 10.53 1.22
CA LEU A 78 -4.19 9.35 0.38
C LEU A 78 -5.52 9.37 -0.39
N ILE A 79 -5.54 8.71 -1.54
CA ILE A 79 -6.76 8.45 -2.31
C ILE A 79 -6.98 6.93 -2.37
N LEU A 80 -8.20 6.50 -2.04
CA LEU A 80 -8.63 5.13 -2.21
C LEU A 80 -9.59 5.07 -3.40
N PHE A 81 -9.37 4.10 -4.29
CA PHE A 81 -10.28 3.83 -5.40
C PHE A 81 -10.35 2.33 -5.72
N ASP A 82 -11.44 1.94 -6.37
CA ASP A 82 -11.73 0.57 -6.76
C ASP A 82 -11.50 0.40 -8.26
N PRO A 83 -10.43 -0.27 -8.70
CA PRO A 83 -10.18 -0.53 -10.12
C PRO A 83 -11.32 -1.30 -10.79
N THR A 84 -11.99 -2.15 -10.02
CA THR A 84 -13.09 -3.01 -10.47
C THR A 84 -13.96 -3.48 -9.31
N SER A 85 -15.24 -3.69 -9.56
CA SER A 85 -16.11 -4.44 -8.65
C SER A 85 -16.08 -5.96 -8.91
N ALA A 86 -15.41 -6.43 -9.97
CA ALA A 86 -15.26 -7.86 -10.25
C ALA A 86 -14.37 -8.52 -9.19
N CYS A 87 -14.75 -9.71 -8.76
CA CYS A 87 -14.00 -10.53 -7.82
C CYS A 87 -14.06 -11.99 -8.24
N ASN A 88 -13.00 -12.72 -8.00
CA ASN A 88 -12.92 -14.16 -8.22
C ASN A 88 -13.39 -14.99 -7.00
N MET A 89 -13.95 -14.31 -5.97
CA MET A 89 -14.46 -14.93 -4.74
C MET A 89 -15.86 -14.43 -4.38
N HIS A 90 -16.53 -15.15 -3.47
CA HIS A 90 -17.89 -14.86 -2.98
C HIS A 90 -17.95 -14.94 -1.45
N CYS A 91 -17.15 -14.12 -0.78
CA CYS A 91 -17.02 -14.15 0.69
C CYS A 91 -18.32 -13.78 1.39
N GLN A 92 -18.63 -14.43 2.50
CA GLN A 92 -19.79 -14.10 3.33
C GLN A 92 -19.66 -12.68 3.91
N GLY A 93 -20.74 -11.88 3.80
CA GLY A 93 -20.76 -10.50 4.30
C GLY A 93 -19.85 -9.54 3.55
N CYS A 94 -19.44 -9.88 2.32
CA CYS A 94 -18.64 -8.98 1.49
C CYS A 94 -19.49 -7.78 1.05
N TRP A 95 -19.04 -6.57 1.41
CA TRP A 95 -19.71 -5.33 1.04
C TRP A 95 -19.68 -5.10 -0.49
N SER A 96 -18.60 -5.48 -1.14
CA SER A 96 -18.44 -5.32 -2.59
C SER A 96 -19.36 -6.26 -3.39
N GLY A 97 -19.72 -7.41 -2.83
CA GLY A 97 -20.61 -8.39 -3.48
C GLY A 97 -22.01 -7.84 -3.76
N THR A 98 -22.45 -6.80 -3.05
CA THR A 98 -23.76 -6.17 -3.23
C THR A 98 -23.85 -5.30 -4.50
N TYR A 99 -22.73 -4.89 -5.08
CA TYR A 99 -22.65 -4.00 -6.24
C TYR A 99 -22.56 -4.72 -7.60
N GLY A 100 -22.56 -6.04 -7.62
CA GLY A 100 -22.80 -6.84 -8.81
C GLY A 100 -21.66 -6.92 -9.83
N HIS A 101 -20.42 -6.92 -9.43
CA HIS A 101 -19.21 -7.33 -10.23
C HIS A 101 -19.07 -6.74 -11.65
N LYS A 102 -19.75 -5.63 -12.01
CA LYS A 102 -19.79 -5.11 -13.40
C LYS A 102 -19.15 -3.74 -13.56
N ALA A 103 -18.90 -3.02 -12.46
CA ALA A 103 -18.29 -1.69 -12.53
C ALA A 103 -16.77 -1.81 -12.67
N ASN A 104 -16.20 -1.05 -13.61
CA ASN A 104 -14.77 -0.98 -13.85
C ASN A 104 -14.38 0.47 -14.14
N LEU A 105 -13.30 0.93 -13.56
CA LEU A 105 -12.61 2.12 -14.04
C LEU A 105 -11.81 1.77 -15.30
N SER A 106 -11.79 2.67 -16.28
CA SER A 106 -10.85 2.53 -17.39
C SER A 106 -9.41 2.76 -16.90
N PHE A 107 -8.43 2.30 -17.68
CA PHE A 107 -7.03 2.63 -17.39
C PHE A 107 -6.81 4.14 -17.34
N ASP A 108 -7.41 4.88 -18.27
CA ASP A 108 -7.27 6.32 -18.38
C ASP A 108 -7.91 7.07 -17.19
N ASP A 109 -9.02 6.55 -16.62
CA ASP A 109 -9.60 7.11 -15.40
C ASP A 109 -8.66 6.91 -14.19
N MET A 110 -8.09 5.72 -14.03
CA MET A 110 -7.13 5.43 -12.95
C MET A 110 -5.85 6.27 -13.10
N ASP A 111 -5.34 6.39 -14.31
CA ASP A 111 -4.20 7.25 -14.65
C ASP A 111 -4.46 8.72 -14.33
N LYS A 112 -5.65 9.20 -14.67
CA LYS A 112 -6.09 10.56 -14.38
C LYS A 112 -6.20 10.82 -12.87
N ILE A 113 -6.79 9.89 -12.11
CA ILE A 113 -6.88 9.98 -10.64
C ILE A 113 -5.48 10.17 -10.03
N ILE A 114 -4.49 9.38 -10.48
CA ILE A 114 -3.12 9.47 -9.96
C ILE A 114 -2.45 10.78 -10.41
N THR A 115 -2.61 11.15 -11.68
CA THR A 115 -2.02 12.37 -12.23
C THR A 115 -2.52 13.63 -11.52
N GLU A 116 -3.83 13.80 -11.40
CA GLU A 116 -4.45 14.95 -10.72
C GLU A 116 -4.19 14.93 -9.21
N GLY A 117 -4.16 13.73 -8.60
CA GLY A 117 -3.81 13.57 -7.20
C GLY A 117 -2.39 14.05 -6.90
N LYS A 118 -1.40 13.77 -7.76
CA LYS A 118 -0.03 14.26 -7.61
C LYS A 118 0.06 15.79 -7.68
N GLU A 119 -0.74 16.44 -8.52
CA GLU A 119 -0.83 17.91 -8.58
C GLU A 119 -1.31 18.51 -7.25
N LEU A 120 -2.16 17.78 -6.52
CA LEU A 120 -2.61 18.16 -5.19
C LEU A 120 -1.61 17.80 -4.07
N GLY A 121 -0.61 16.96 -4.35
CA GLY A 121 0.39 16.50 -3.38
C GLY A 121 0.11 15.11 -2.82
N VAL A 122 -0.79 14.33 -3.44
CA VAL A 122 -1.10 12.94 -3.02
C VAL A 122 -0.17 11.98 -3.74
N TYR A 123 0.59 11.18 -2.97
CA TYR A 123 1.56 10.20 -3.47
C TYR A 123 1.33 8.79 -2.91
N LEU A 124 0.26 8.59 -2.14
CA LEU A 124 -0.18 7.27 -1.68
C LEU A 124 -1.57 6.98 -2.23
N TYR A 125 -1.70 5.85 -2.91
CA TYR A 125 -2.96 5.37 -3.47
C TYR A 125 -3.27 3.99 -2.94
N MET A 126 -4.50 3.79 -2.46
CA MET A 126 -4.98 2.49 -2.01
C MET A 126 -5.96 1.95 -3.03
N MET A 127 -5.84 0.68 -3.35
CA MET A 127 -6.74 -0.02 -4.27
C MET A 127 -7.48 -1.11 -3.52
N THR A 128 -8.81 -1.07 -3.60
CA THR A 128 -9.71 -2.09 -3.06
C THR A 128 -10.77 -2.48 -4.11
N GLY A 129 -12.00 -2.74 -3.71
CA GLY A 129 -13.12 -3.02 -4.62
C GLY A 129 -13.57 -4.47 -4.54
N GLY A 130 -13.70 -5.13 -5.70
CA GLY A 130 -13.84 -6.57 -5.78
C GLY A 130 -12.50 -7.25 -5.45
N GLU A 131 -11.80 -7.70 -6.46
CA GLU A 131 -10.40 -8.12 -6.34
C GLU A 131 -9.55 -7.30 -7.32
N PRO A 132 -8.72 -6.35 -6.83
CA PRO A 132 -7.90 -5.52 -7.70
C PRO A 132 -6.98 -6.31 -8.63
N LEU A 133 -6.48 -7.46 -8.17
CA LEU A 133 -5.54 -8.27 -8.95
C LEU A 133 -6.16 -9.02 -10.14
N VAL A 134 -7.49 -8.96 -10.35
CA VAL A 134 -8.05 -9.34 -11.66
C VAL A 134 -7.64 -8.36 -12.77
N ARG A 135 -7.14 -7.18 -12.36
CA ARG A 135 -6.61 -6.12 -13.23
C ARG A 135 -5.08 -5.98 -13.12
N LYS A 136 -4.34 -7.07 -12.84
CA LYS A 136 -2.87 -7.06 -12.68
C LYS A 136 -2.14 -6.26 -13.76
N ALA A 137 -2.50 -6.45 -15.03
CA ALA A 137 -1.82 -5.79 -16.15
C ALA A 137 -1.94 -4.27 -16.08
N ASP A 138 -3.12 -3.75 -15.74
CA ASP A 138 -3.33 -2.32 -15.60
C ASP A 138 -2.62 -1.76 -14.37
N ILE A 139 -2.62 -2.51 -13.26
CA ILE A 139 -1.92 -2.13 -12.02
C ILE A 139 -0.41 -2.03 -12.26
N LEU A 140 0.19 -3.02 -12.91
CA LEU A 140 1.62 -2.99 -13.25
C LEU A 140 1.94 -1.82 -14.19
N ARG A 141 1.09 -1.55 -15.17
CA ARG A 141 1.24 -0.42 -16.09
C ARG A 141 1.10 0.93 -15.38
N LEU A 142 0.18 1.06 -14.40
CA LEU A 142 0.06 2.26 -13.56
C LEU A 142 1.29 2.45 -12.68
N ALA A 143 1.78 1.39 -12.04
CA ALA A 143 2.98 1.43 -11.22
C ALA A 143 4.23 1.83 -12.02
N GLU A 144 4.35 1.36 -13.24
CA GLU A 144 5.45 1.72 -14.14
C GLU A 144 5.37 3.19 -14.59
N LYS A 145 4.18 3.66 -14.97
CA LYS A 145 3.94 5.03 -15.39
C LYS A 145 4.12 6.04 -14.25
N HIS A 146 3.69 5.67 -13.05
CA HIS A 146 3.73 6.49 -11.84
C HIS A 146 4.70 5.90 -10.82
N ASN A 147 5.96 5.77 -11.19
CA ASN A 147 7.01 5.19 -10.34
C ASN A 147 7.37 6.05 -9.12
N ASP A 148 6.84 7.26 -9.04
CA ASP A 148 7.00 8.23 -7.96
C ASP A 148 5.86 8.18 -6.91
N VAL A 149 4.91 7.25 -7.04
CA VAL A 149 3.84 7.04 -6.05
C VAL A 149 3.92 5.65 -5.44
N GLU A 150 3.30 5.47 -4.29
CA GLU A 150 3.10 4.16 -3.66
C GLU A 150 1.68 3.66 -3.91
N LEU A 151 1.57 2.43 -4.45
CA LEU A 151 0.31 1.73 -4.64
C LEU A 151 0.15 0.65 -3.57
N SER A 152 -0.79 0.82 -2.65
CA SER A 152 -1.11 -0.16 -1.61
C SER A 152 -2.37 -0.93 -1.98
N ILE A 153 -2.26 -2.24 -2.18
CA ILE A 153 -3.32 -3.07 -2.77
C ILE A 153 -3.90 -3.99 -1.71
N TYR A 154 -5.20 -3.85 -1.43
CA TYR A 154 -5.97 -4.78 -0.65
C TYR A 154 -6.40 -5.95 -1.53
N THR A 155 -6.01 -7.17 -1.18
CA THR A 155 -6.23 -8.33 -2.03
C THR A 155 -6.63 -9.57 -1.23
N ASN A 156 -7.44 -10.43 -1.83
CA ASN A 156 -7.68 -11.78 -1.34
C ASN A 156 -6.48 -12.73 -1.54
N SER A 157 -5.41 -12.25 -2.14
CA SER A 157 -4.11 -12.92 -2.32
C SER A 157 -4.09 -14.10 -3.30
N THR A 158 -5.24 -14.61 -3.73
CA THR A 158 -5.33 -15.85 -4.55
C THR A 158 -4.69 -15.72 -5.93
N LEU A 159 -4.51 -14.48 -6.41
CA LEU A 159 -3.93 -14.18 -7.71
C LEU A 159 -2.44 -13.79 -7.64
N ILE A 160 -1.81 -13.84 -6.47
CA ILE A 160 -0.37 -13.59 -6.34
C ILE A 160 0.39 -14.83 -6.80
N ASP A 161 1.14 -14.68 -7.87
CA ASP A 161 2.00 -15.71 -8.45
C ASP A 161 3.45 -15.23 -8.56
N GLU A 162 4.33 -16.15 -8.95
CA GLU A 162 5.78 -15.88 -8.99
C GLU A 162 6.17 -14.84 -10.03
N ASP A 163 5.53 -14.84 -11.19
CA ASP A 163 5.84 -13.89 -12.25
C ASP A 163 5.33 -12.48 -11.89
N PHE A 164 4.19 -12.39 -11.22
CA PHE A 164 3.72 -11.12 -10.68
C PHE A 164 4.66 -10.58 -9.60
N CYS A 165 5.18 -11.44 -8.69
CA CYS A 165 6.17 -11.01 -7.68
C CYS A 165 7.45 -10.47 -8.32
N LYS A 166 7.95 -11.06 -9.41
CA LYS A 166 9.12 -10.55 -10.15
C LYS A 166 8.89 -9.14 -10.69
N GLU A 167 7.72 -8.90 -11.29
CA GLU A 167 7.35 -7.57 -11.80
C GLU A 167 7.17 -6.54 -10.66
N VAL A 168 6.54 -6.94 -9.55
CA VAL A 168 6.41 -6.09 -8.36
C VAL A 168 7.79 -5.67 -7.83
N VAL A 169 8.75 -6.60 -7.75
CA VAL A 169 10.13 -6.29 -7.35
C VAL A 169 10.80 -5.36 -8.37
N ARG A 170 10.61 -5.58 -9.67
CA ARG A 170 11.18 -4.72 -10.72
C ARG A 170 10.69 -3.28 -10.60
N LEU A 171 9.41 -3.08 -10.31
CA LEU A 171 8.78 -1.77 -10.15
C LEU A 171 9.10 -1.15 -8.78
N GLY A 172 8.98 -1.91 -7.71
CA GLY A 172 9.36 -1.54 -6.34
C GLY A 172 8.39 -0.63 -5.59
N ASN A 173 7.30 -0.18 -6.20
CA ASN A 173 6.35 0.79 -5.67
C ASN A 173 4.94 0.21 -5.43
N ILE A 174 4.85 -1.10 -5.20
CA ILE A 174 3.61 -1.81 -4.88
C ILE A 174 3.77 -2.52 -3.54
N THR A 175 2.85 -2.28 -2.62
CA THR A 175 2.71 -3.00 -1.35
C THR A 175 1.35 -3.67 -1.24
N PHE A 176 1.22 -4.66 -0.37
CA PHE A 176 -0.01 -5.44 -0.25
C PHE A 176 -0.58 -5.42 1.16
N GLN A 177 -1.92 -5.46 1.25
CA GLN A 177 -2.68 -5.73 2.45
C GLN A 177 -3.47 -7.03 2.22
N LEU A 178 -2.97 -8.13 2.76
CA LEU A 178 -3.52 -9.46 2.53
C LEU A 178 -4.72 -9.70 3.45
N SER A 179 -5.84 -10.05 2.85
CA SER A 179 -7.07 -10.32 3.60
C SER A 179 -7.02 -11.70 4.26
N ILE A 180 -7.09 -11.75 5.58
CA ILE A 180 -7.10 -12.99 6.38
C ILE A 180 -7.96 -12.82 7.63
N GLU A 181 -8.61 -13.89 8.12
CA GLU A 181 -9.61 -13.80 9.19
C GLU A 181 -9.27 -14.72 10.41
N GLY A 182 -8.01 -14.79 10.78
CA GLY A 182 -7.58 -15.58 11.96
C GLY A 182 -7.20 -17.02 11.62
N THR A 183 -7.87 -18.04 12.22
CA THR A 183 -7.53 -19.46 12.00
C THR A 183 -7.98 -19.96 10.63
N PRO A 184 -7.45 -21.12 10.15
CA PRO A 184 -7.91 -21.72 8.90
C PRO A 184 -9.44 -21.90 8.85
N GLU A 185 -10.02 -22.39 9.95
CA GLU A 185 -11.46 -22.67 10.06
C GLU A 185 -12.30 -21.38 9.96
N THR A 186 -11.93 -20.34 10.71
CA THR A 186 -12.67 -19.06 10.70
C THR A 186 -12.49 -18.33 9.39
N ASN A 187 -11.31 -18.39 8.81
CA ASN A 187 -11.01 -17.79 7.52
C ASN A 187 -11.80 -18.43 6.38
N ASP A 188 -11.75 -19.76 6.30
CA ASP A 188 -12.37 -20.50 5.19
C ASP A 188 -13.90 -20.52 5.32
N ALA A 189 -14.44 -20.52 6.55
CA ALA A 189 -15.87 -20.34 6.78
C ALA A 189 -16.43 -19.04 6.19
N ARG A 190 -15.64 -17.95 6.20
CA ARG A 190 -16.07 -16.66 5.65
C ARG A 190 -15.71 -16.49 4.18
N ARG A 191 -14.49 -16.92 3.77
CA ARG A 191 -13.94 -16.62 2.46
C ARG A 191 -14.04 -17.76 1.45
N GLY A 192 -14.31 -18.96 1.93
CA GLY A 192 -14.40 -20.19 1.12
C GLY A 192 -13.22 -21.13 1.37
N ASP A 193 -13.49 -22.40 1.16
CA ASP A 193 -12.53 -23.48 1.42
C ASP A 193 -11.20 -23.28 0.67
N GLY A 194 -10.10 -23.45 1.39
CA GLY A 194 -8.75 -23.36 0.85
C GLY A 194 -8.20 -21.93 0.71
N HIS A 195 -8.97 -20.89 1.07
CA HIS A 195 -8.50 -19.52 0.99
C HIS A 195 -7.34 -19.27 1.96
N TYR A 196 -7.41 -19.80 3.19
CA TYR A 196 -6.32 -19.67 4.16
C TYR A 196 -4.99 -20.17 3.59
N ALA A 197 -5.00 -21.36 2.99
CA ALA A 197 -3.81 -21.95 2.36
C ALA A 197 -3.28 -21.09 1.20
N ALA A 198 -4.17 -20.49 0.41
CA ALA A 198 -3.79 -19.59 -0.67
C ALA A 198 -3.11 -18.31 -0.14
N VAL A 199 -3.62 -17.72 0.93
CA VAL A 199 -2.99 -16.54 1.58
C VAL A 199 -1.62 -16.89 2.16
N MET A 200 -1.49 -18.03 2.84
CA MET A 200 -0.19 -18.47 3.37
C MET A 200 0.85 -18.67 2.25
N LYS A 201 0.45 -19.29 1.14
CA LYS A 201 1.30 -19.43 -0.05
C LYS A 201 1.71 -18.07 -0.61
N ALA A 202 0.79 -17.12 -0.69
CA ALA A 202 1.09 -15.76 -1.15
C ALA A 202 2.08 -15.06 -0.21
N MET A 203 1.92 -15.18 1.12
CA MET A 203 2.87 -14.66 2.11
C MET A 203 4.27 -15.24 1.92
N ASP A 204 4.37 -16.55 1.68
CA ASP A 204 5.66 -17.20 1.43
C ASP A 204 6.33 -16.69 0.14
N LEU A 205 5.55 -16.47 -0.93
CA LEU A 205 6.05 -15.85 -2.16
C LEU A 205 6.53 -14.41 -1.91
N LEU A 206 5.73 -13.58 -1.24
CA LEU A 206 6.09 -12.20 -0.95
C LEU A 206 7.36 -12.14 -0.09
N LYS A 207 7.50 -12.99 0.93
CA LYS A 207 8.73 -13.12 1.72
C LYS A 207 9.92 -13.56 0.88
N LYS A 208 9.74 -14.59 0.03
CA LYS A 208 10.79 -15.08 -0.88
C LYS A 208 11.37 -13.98 -1.75
N TYR A 209 10.52 -13.06 -2.21
CA TYR A 209 10.91 -11.95 -3.07
C TYR A 209 11.25 -10.66 -2.32
N GLY A 210 11.12 -10.64 -0.99
CA GLY A 210 11.37 -9.46 -0.15
C GLY A 210 10.41 -8.31 -0.43
N ILE A 211 9.14 -8.61 -0.72
CA ILE A 211 8.09 -7.62 -1.00
C ILE A 211 7.39 -7.24 0.31
N ILE A 212 7.17 -5.95 0.53
CA ILE A 212 6.50 -5.43 1.73
C ILE A 212 5.01 -5.77 1.68
N PHE A 213 4.50 -6.36 2.75
CA PHE A 213 3.06 -6.60 2.92
C PHE A 213 2.63 -6.50 4.38
N GLY A 214 1.35 -6.22 4.56
CA GLY A 214 0.63 -6.30 5.82
C GLY A 214 -0.56 -7.24 5.70
N THR A 215 -1.33 -7.34 6.78
CA THR A 215 -2.58 -8.11 6.80
C THR A 215 -3.77 -7.20 7.12
N SER A 216 -4.89 -7.48 6.48
CA SER A 216 -6.19 -6.87 6.77
C SER A 216 -7.09 -7.94 7.38
N ILE A 217 -7.50 -7.72 8.63
CA ILE A 217 -8.26 -8.69 9.45
C ILE A 217 -9.60 -8.09 9.79
N CYS A 218 -10.68 -8.81 9.52
CA CYS A 218 -12.01 -8.52 10.02
C CYS A 218 -12.37 -9.56 11.10
N TYR A 219 -12.76 -9.12 12.28
CA TYR A 219 -13.12 -9.95 13.44
C TYR A 219 -14.47 -9.55 14.01
#